data_d8ebdfd60e9a8c3f68464f7725bcfa6f
#
_entry.id   d8ebdfd60e9a8c3f68464f7725bcfa6f
#
_cell.length_a   1.000
_cell.length_b   1.000
_cell.length_c   1.000
_cell.angle_alpha   90.00
_cell.angle_beta   90.00
_cell.angle_gamma   90.00
#
_symmetry.space_group_name_H-M   'P 1'
#
loop_
_entity.id
_entity.type
_entity.pdbx_description
1 polymer ?
#
loop_
_entity_poly.entity_id
_entity_poly.type
_entity_poly.pdbx_seq_one_letter_code
_entity_poly.pdbx_strand_id
1 'polypeptide(L)'
;MLDDTTTPSLPVDPSATGGVETNLACLTLAACPDYPRRVGESFPFSDLHLEHVFGRGTGNGRDLRVEPVPWRPGFTGAPVPFDDTGISRRLVQFIARPFGFEVAKLAKCTLRLAGVETEETGAVPFGETIQIDERFLFYATRRPARLELRYFPLDTRGPFGEADRYKIIGESYVLYQALDSLAFAAQMAEHALMHGESGSGKELFAKALHALSSRALKALVSRNAGGIPATLLESELCGNIAGYPQGDSEARMGMLEAAAGGTLFLDEIGALTRELQALLLRVLDSGGEYWRLGDSKARRSDFRLVCATNGKLEDLRLDFLPRLKRVVEVPPLRERREDIPLIVRALADTQVSKLATLRARYVEKRPDGTELVRIGIDLIDALMVSELPDNVRALEKIVLDSIQRSKGRTLRAYPELWERTKRFARRNLATLKGPGGRVRELTLGEVGYLRDLVRGGHGGISRAARVLGLSRFQIKRLIERYGIDAPDEPEPDEGE
;
A
#
# COMPACT_ATOMS: atom_id res chain seq x y z
N MET A 1 5.72 -45.20 -24.51
CA MET A 1 4.70 -44.33 -25.09
C MET A 1 4.69 -43.12 -24.22
N LEU A 2 5.14 -42.04 -24.78
CA LEU A 2 5.68 -40.88 -24.11
C LEU A 2 4.56 -39.96 -23.64
N ASP A 3 4.56 -39.69 -22.33
CA ASP A 3 3.78 -38.62 -21.72
C ASP A 3 4.49 -37.27 -21.99
N ASP A 4 3.98 -36.51 -22.93
CA ASP A 4 4.39 -35.16 -23.22
C ASP A 4 3.46 -34.19 -22.46
N THR A 5 3.65 -34.10 -21.15
CA THR A 5 3.12 -32.97 -20.34
C THR A 5 4.16 -31.86 -20.35
N THR A 6 4.20 -31.07 -21.41
CA THR A 6 4.92 -29.80 -21.43
C THR A 6 4.19 -28.81 -20.52
N THR A 7 4.56 -28.81 -19.25
CA THR A 7 4.35 -27.68 -18.34
C THR A 7 4.99 -26.44 -18.97
N PRO A 8 4.30 -25.29 -19.07
CA PRO A 8 4.93 -24.08 -19.55
C PRO A 8 6.09 -23.74 -18.61
N SER A 9 7.31 -23.87 -19.14
CA SER A 9 8.53 -23.51 -18.42
C SER A 9 8.47 -22.05 -18.03
N LEU A 10 8.59 -21.77 -16.73
CA LEU A 10 8.86 -20.44 -16.22
C LEU A 10 10.10 -19.86 -16.92
N PRO A 11 10.12 -18.55 -17.22
CA PRO A 11 11.18 -17.97 -18.01
C PRO A 11 12.54 -18.07 -17.34
N VAL A 12 13.49 -18.44 -18.16
CA VAL A 12 14.95 -18.35 -18.10
C VAL A 12 15.58 -17.82 -16.80
N ASP A 13 16.48 -18.62 -16.27
CA ASP A 13 17.39 -18.32 -15.16
C ASP A 13 18.20 -17.02 -15.43
N PRO A 14 18.02 -15.95 -14.68
CA PRO A 14 18.76 -14.69 -14.85
C PRO A 14 20.17 -14.74 -14.27
N SER A 15 20.67 -15.87 -13.79
CA SER A 15 22.03 -15.98 -13.26
C SER A 15 23.14 -15.82 -14.32
N ALA A 16 22.77 -15.68 -15.60
CA ALA A 16 23.72 -15.55 -16.72
C ALA A 16 24.03 -14.09 -17.13
N THR A 17 23.31 -13.08 -16.59
CA THR A 17 23.61 -11.68 -16.93
C THR A 17 23.54 -10.80 -15.69
N GLY A 18 24.64 -10.13 -15.40
CA GLY A 18 24.82 -9.30 -14.21
C GLY A 18 23.67 -8.34 -13.91
N GLY A 19 23.09 -8.49 -12.76
CA GLY A 19 22.50 -7.54 -11.83
C GLY A 19 21.52 -6.46 -12.31
N VAL A 20 20.79 -6.59 -13.40
CA VAL A 20 19.67 -5.70 -13.72
C VAL A 20 18.38 -6.40 -13.32
N GLU A 21 17.70 -5.93 -12.28
CA GLU A 21 16.35 -6.39 -11.94
C GLU A 21 15.42 -6.16 -13.14
N THR A 22 15.08 -7.22 -13.85
CA THR A 22 14.18 -7.14 -15.01
C THR A 22 12.75 -7.05 -14.49
N ASN A 23 12.16 -5.86 -14.56
CA ASN A 23 10.75 -5.68 -14.24
C ASN A 23 9.88 -6.16 -15.41
N LEU A 24 9.04 -7.15 -15.14
CA LEU A 24 8.07 -7.68 -16.10
C LEU A 24 6.78 -6.84 -16.09
N ALA A 25 6.18 -6.67 -17.27
CA ALA A 25 4.80 -6.22 -17.37
C ALA A 25 3.89 -7.25 -16.69
N CYS A 26 2.90 -6.83 -15.93
CA CYS A 26 2.04 -7.71 -15.16
C CYS A 26 0.59 -7.22 -15.16
N LEU A 27 -0.35 -8.15 -15.27
CA LEU A 27 -1.77 -7.92 -15.02
C LEU A 27 -2.16 -8.55 -13.68
N THR A 28 -2.66 -7.74 -12.76
CA THR A 28 -3.20 -8.22 -11.47
C THR A 28 -4.72 -8.15 -11.51
N LEU A 29 -5.39 -9.25 -11.13
CA LEU A 29 -6.84 -9.32 -11.05
C LEU A 29 -7.32 -8.52 -9.84
N ALA A 30 -7.84 -7.31 -10.09
CA ALA A 30 -8.27 -6.37 -9.07
C ALA A 30 -9.72 -6.64 -8.60
N ALA A 31 -10.60 -7.08 -9.50
CA ALA A 31 -11.96 -7.50 -9.13
C ALA A 31 -12.47 -8.60 -10.06
N CYS A 32 -13.16 -9.55 -9.46
CA CYS A 32 -13.89 -10.61 -10.17
C CYS A 32 -15.05 -11.09 -9.27
N PRO A 33 -16.26 -10.54 -9.41
CA PRO A 33 -17.42 -10.92 -8.58
C PRO A 33 -17.74 -12.41 -8.61
N ASP A 34 -17.51 -13.06 -9.76
CA ASP A 34 -17.78 -14.50 -9.92
C ASP A 34 -16.72 -15.37 -9.20
N TYR A 35 -15.47 -14.89 -9.10
CA TYR A 35 -14.34 -15.60 -8.49
C TYR A 35 -13.58 -14.69 -7.49
N PRO A 36 -14.22 -14.21 -6.42
CA PRO A 36 -13.64 -13.19 -5.54
C PRO A 36 -12.38 -13.66 -4.77
N ARG A 37 -12.18 -14.98 -4.61
CA ARG A 37 -10.97 -15.54 -4.00
C ARG A 37 -9.73 -15.42 -4.88
N ARG A 38 -9.93 -15.20 -6.19
CA ARG A 38 -8.85 -15.03 -7.16
C ARG A 38 -8.35 -13.58 -7.25
N VAL A 39 -8.99 -12.65 -6.55
CA VAL A 39 -8.55 -11.24 -6.48
C VAL A 39 -7.15 -11.19 -5.88
N GLY A 40 -6.26 -10.44 -6.52
CA GLY A 40 -4.83 -10.35 -6.21
C GLY A 40 -3.94 -11.29 -7.04
N GLU A 41 -4.52 -12.32 -7.69
CA GLU A 41 -3.75 -13.16 -8.62
C GLU A 41 -3.17 -12.31 -9.76
N SER A 42 -1.98 -12.69 -10.20
CA SER A 42 -1.22 -11.91 -11.17
C SER A 42 -0.71 -12.78 -12.30
N PHE A 43 -0.55 -12.18 -13.48
CA PHE A 43 0.04 -12.80 -14.66
C PHE A 43 1.21 -11.95 -15.17
N PRO A 44 2.47 -12.41 -15.05
CA PRO A 44 3.62 -11.74 -15.61
C PRO A 44 3.79 -12.07 -17.11
N PHE A 45 4.16 -11.08 -17.88
CA PHE A 45 4.47 -11.21 -19.31
C PHE A 45 5.99 -11.24 -19.48
N SER A 46 6.51 -12.39 -19.88
CA SER A 46 7.95 -12.58 -20.09
C SER A 46 8.48 -11.92 -21.35
N ASP A 47 7.62 -11.65 -22.32
CA ASP A 47 7.95 -11.03 -23.60
C ASP A 47 7.01 -9.86 -23.89
N LEU A 48 7.58 -8.73 -24.34
CA LEU A 48 6.85 -7.49 -24.63
C LEU A 48 6.10 -7.49 -25.96
N HIS A 49 6.23 -8.54 -26.78
CA HIS A 49 5.69 -8.56 -28.14
C HIS A 49 4.75 -9.73 -28.41
N LEU A 50 4.72 -10.72 -27.52
CA LEU A 50 3.87 -11.89 -27.71
C LEU A 50 2.40 -11.58 -27.40
N GLU A 51 1.55 -12.15 -28.23
CA GLU A 51 0.09 -12.08 -28.08
C GLU A 51 -0.37 -13.10 -27.06
N HIS A 52 -1.05 -12.64 -26.02
CA HIS A 52 -1.67 -13.50 -25.00
C HIS A 52 -3.18 -13.36 -25.02
N VAL A 53 -3.88 -14.46 -24.91
CA VAL A 53 -5.35 -14.49 -24.99
C VAL A 53 -5.95 -14.79 -23.62
N PHE A 54 -6.90 -13.95 -23.20
CA PHE A 54 -7.73 -14.17 -22.01
C PHE A 54 -9.10 -14.70 -22.41
N GLY A 55 -9.63 -15.64 -21.63
CA GLY A 55 -10.94 -16.22 -21.81
C GLY A 55 -11.09 -17.54 -21.03
N ARG A 56 -12.18 -18.28 -21.30
CA ARG A 56 -12.50 -19.54 -20.63
C ARG A 56 -11.62 -20.70 -21.05
N GLY A 57 -11.35 -21.60 -20.09
CA GLY A 57 -10.67 -22.88 -20.31
C GLY A 57 -9.19 -22.72 -20.61
N THR A 58 -8.50 -23.83 -20.81
CA THR A 58 -7.04 -23.90 -21.08
C THR A 58 -6.66 -23.58 -22.53
N GLY A 59 -7.64 -23.26 -23.39
CA GLY A 59 -7.37 -23.01 -24.81
C GLY A 59 -7.19 -24.29 -25.62
N ASN A 60 -6.71 -24.14 -26.88
CA ASN A 60 -6.50 -25.21 -27.85
C ASN A 60 -5.01 -25.55 -28.06
N GLY A 61 -4.14 -25.15 -27.15
CA GLY A 61 -2.70 -25.36 -27.24
C GLY A 61 -1.96 -24.48 -28.27
N ARG A 62 -2.69 -23.61 -29.00
CA ARG A 62 -2.11 -22.67 -29.99
C ARG A 62 -1.95 -21.25 -29.47
N ASP A 63 -2.76 -20.86 -28.49
CA ASP A 63 -2.77 -19.51 -27.92
C ASP A 63 -1.92 -19.50 -26.63
N LEU A 64 -1.05 -18.49 -26.47
CA LEU A 64 -0.49 -18.15 -25.16
C LEU A 64 -1.62 -17.58 -24.30
N ARG A 65 -1.79 -18.12 -23.10
CA ARG A 65 -2.95 -17.80 -22.26
C ARG A 65 -2.58 -16.83 -21.14
N VAL A 66 -3.46 -15.86 -20.86
CA VAL A 66 -3.43 -15.07 -19.64
C VAL A 66 -4.15 -15.88 -18.56
N GLU A 67 -3.39 -16.50 -17.70
CA GLU A 67 -3.87 -17.31 -16.59
C GLU A 67 -3.32 -16.76 -15.27
N PRO A 68 -4.05 -15.84 -14.62
CA PRO A 68 -3.62 -15.28 -13.34
C PRO A 68 -3.43 -16.38 -12.29
N VAL A 69 -2.36 -16.26 -11.51
CA VAL A 69 -2.01 -17.21 -10.46
C VAL A 69 -1.70 -16.48 -9.16
N PRO A 70 -1.89 -17.13 -7.99
CA PRO A 70 -1.31 -16.65 -6.75
C PRO A 70 0.21 -16.54 -6.90
N TRP A 71 0.74 -15.33 -6.81
CA TRP A 71 2.17 -15.10 -6.97
C TRP A 71 2.77 -14.49 -5.71
N ARG A 72 3.52 -15.31 -4.99
CA ARG A 72 4.27 -14.96 -3.80
C ARG A 72 5.76 -15.23 -3.99
N PRO A 73 6.66 -14.60 -3.22
CA PRO A 73 8.07 -14.96 -3.22
C PRO A 73 8.27 -16.46 -2.95
N GLY A 74 9.06 -17.10 -3.82
CA GLY A 74 9.34 -18.55 -3.71
C GLY A 74 8.16 -19.48 -3.97
N PHE A 75 6.98 -18.95 -4.32
CA PHE A 75 5.81 -19.78 -4.62
C PHE A 75 5.00 -19.17 -5.78
N THR A 76 4.74 -19.97 -6.77
CA THR A 76 3.79 -19.67 -7.84
C THR A 76 2.73 -20.77 -7.83
N GLY A 77 1.48 -20.40 -7.62
CA GLY A 77 0.35 -21.33 -7.69
C GLY A 77 0.19 -21.90 -9.09
N ALA A 78 -0.42 -23.08 -9.19
CA ALA A 78 -0.82 -23.60 -10.47
C ALA A 78 -1.93 -22.72 -11.09
N PRO A 79 -1.90 -22.48 -12.41
CA PRO A 79 -2.95 -21.77 -13.09
C PRO A 79 -4.26 -22.56 -13.00
N VAL A 80 -5.35 -21.85 -12.67
CA VAL A 80 -6.70 -22.39 -12.63
C VAL A 80 -7.52 -21.70 -13.72
N PRO A 81 -8.02 -22.42 -14.72
CA PRO A 81 -8.81 -21.79 -15.79
C PRO A 81 -10.14 -21.25 -15.25
N PHE A 82 -10.69 -20.26 -15.95
CA PHE A 82 -12.07 -19.80 -15.74
C PHE A 82 -13.00 -20.71 -16.54
N ASP A 83 -13.85 -21.50 -15.86
CA ASP A 83 -14.67 -22.53 -16.52
C ASP A 83 -16.13 -22.08 -16.80
N ASP A 84 -16.46 -20.84 -16.55
CA ASP A 84 -17.80 -20.31 -16.80
C ASP A 84 -18.14 -20.30 -18.30
N THR A 85 -19.22 -20.99 -18.67
CA THR A 85 -19.71 -21.08 -20.06
C THR A 85 -20.16 -19.73 -20.65
N GLY A 86 -20.48 -18.76 -19.82
CA GLY A 86 -20.78 -17.37 -20.22
C GLY A 86 -19.57 -16.57 -20.69
N ILE A 87 -18.35 -17.12 -20.58
CA ILE A 87 -17.12 -16.49 -21.05
C ILE A 87 -16.68 -17.15 -22.36
N SER A 88 -16.36 -16.34 -23.38
CA SER A 88 -15.79 -16.85 -24.63
C SER A 88 -14.41 -17.46 -24.39
N ARG A 89 -14.06 -18.50 -25.15
CA ARG A 89 -12.71 -19.13 -25.07
C ARG A 89 -11.58 -18.15 -25.43
N ARG A 90 -11.83 -17.25 -26.36
CA ARG A 90 -10.96 -16.14 -26.77
C ARG A 90 -11.76 -14.87 -26.62
N LEU A 91 -11.60 -14.17 -25.50
CA LEU A 91 -12.41 -13.01 -25.15
C LEU A 91 -11.68 -11.71 -25.49
N VAL A 92 -10.45 -11.57 -24.99
CA VAL A 92 -9.60 -10.39 -25.15
C VAL A 92 -8.17 -10.84 -25.37
N GLN A 93 -7.44 -10.10 -26.23
CA GLN A 93 -6.01 -10.26 -26.47
C GLN A 93 -5.23 -9.16 -25.75
N PHE A 94 -4.11 -9.53 -25.19
CA PHE A 94 -3.16 -8.64 -24.56
C PHE A 94 -1.78 -8.76 -25.20
N ILE A 95 -1.14 -7.62 -25.44
CA ILE A 95 0.25 -7.53 -25.85
C ILE A 95 0.95 -6.56 -24.90
N ALA A 96 1.95 -7.05 -24.18
CA ALA A 96 2.73 -6.20 -23.30
C ALA A 96 3.60 -5.23 -24.13
N ARG A 97 3.73 -4.00 -23.65
CA ARG A 97 4.53 -2.93 -24.26
C ARG A 97 5.41 -2.26 -23.20
N PRO A 98 6.44 -1.51 -23.56
CA PRO A 98 7.34 -0.86 -22.59
C PRO A 98 6.64 0.05 -21.58
N PHE A 99 5.47 0.61 -21.93
CA PHE A 99 4.75 1.57 -21.08
C PHE A 99 3.33 1.15 -20.70
N GLY A 100 2.94 -0.10 -20.97
CA GLY A 100 1.60 -0.60 -20.68
C GLY A 100 1.21 -1.82 -21.50
N PHE A 101 -0.04 -1.88 -21.91
CA PHE A 101 -0.60 -2.97 -22.71
C PHE A 101 -1.36 -2.43 -23.91
N GLU A 102 -1.24 -3.12 -25.04
CA GLU A 102 -2.23 -3.07 -26.10
C GLU A 102 -3.27 -4.16 -25.84
N VAL A 103 -4.55 -3.82 -26.00
CA VAL A 103 -5.67 -4.69 -25.67
C VAL A 103 -6.64 -4.69 -26.83
N ALA A 104 -7.04 -5.86 -27.31
CA ALA A 104 -7.99 -6.03 -28.41
C ALA A 104 -9.13 -6.98 -28.04
N LYS A 105 -10.37 -6.66 -28.47
CA LYS A 105 -11.50 -7.57 -28.38
C LYS A 105 -11.34 -8.70 -29.41
N LEU A 106 -11.55 -9.92 -28.99
CA LEU A 106 -11.62 -11.10 -29.85
C LEU A 106 -13.04 -11.67 -29.93
N ALA A 107 -13.89 -11.31 -28.98
CA ALA A 107 -15.30 -11.69 -28.94
C ALA A 107 -16.18 -10.52 -28.44
N LYS A 108 -17.48 -10.67 -28.55
CA LYS A 108 -18.44 -9.67 -28.07
C LYS A 108 -18.33 -9.50 -26.55
N CYS A 109 -17.85 -8.35 -26.11
CA CYS A 109 -17.79 -7.94 -24.71
C CYS A 109 -17.75 -6.41 -24.62
N THR A 110 -18.04 -5.87 -23.44
CA THR A 110 -17.77 -4.48 -23.12
C THR A 110 -16.34 -4.38 -22.63
N LEU A 111 -15.51 -3.56 -23.28
CA LEU A 111 -14.13 -3.33 -22.90
C LEU A 111 -13.95 -1.86 -22.52
N ARG A 112 -13.50 -1.60 -21.27
CA ARG A 112 -13.13 -0.26 -20.81
C ARG A 112 -11.68 -0.22 -20.47
N LEU A 113 -10.95 0.66 -21.13
CA LEU A 113 -9.51 0.85 -20.98
C LEU A 113 -9.28 2.20 -20.31
N ALA A 114 -8.63 2.21 -19.14
CA ALA A 114 -8.47 3.41 -18.34
C ALA A 114 -9.79 4.19 -18.14
N GLY A 115 -10.90 3.47 -17.94
CA GLY A 115 -12.26 4.01 -17.75
C GLY A 115 -12.97 4.49 -19.01
N VAL A 116 -12.37 4.34 -20.21
CA VAL A 116 -12.98 4.70 -21.49
C VAL A 116 -13.42 3.44 -22.22
N GLU A 117 -14.67 3.40 -22.63
CA GLU A 117 -15.20 2.29 -23.44
C GLU A 117 -14.57 2.28 -24.82
N THR A 118 -14.11 1.11 -25.23
CA THR A 118 -13.37 0.90 -26.49
C THR A 118 -14.11 -0.11 -27.35
N GLU A 119 -14.26 0.19 -28.64
CA GLU A 119 -15.01 -0.69 -29.53
C GLU A 119 -14.21 -1.91 -29.98
N GLU A 120 -12.95 -1.74 -30.36
CA GLU A 120 -12.12 -2.83 -30.89
C GLU A 120 -10.78 -2.97 -30.16
N THR A 121 -9.91 -1.98 -30.24
CA THR A 121 -8.55 -2.01 -29.72
C THR A 121 -8.20 -0.72 -28.99
N GLY A 122 -7.26 -0.79 -28.05
CA GLY A 122 -6.74 0.40 -27.38
C GLY A 122 -5.49 0.11 -26.56
N ALA A 123 -4.86 1.17 -26.06
CA ALA A 123 -3.67 1.09 -25.22
C ALA A 123 -3.99 1.50 -23.77
N VAL A 124 -3.39 0.80 -22.82
CA VAL A 124 -3.52 1.06 -21.39
C VAL A 124 -2.14 1.23 -20.77
N PRO A 125 -1.82 2.40 -20.20
CA PRO A 125 -0.55 2.58 -19.50
C PRO A 125 -0.54 1.82 -18.16
N PHE A 126 0.67 1.53 -17.66
CA PHE A 126 0.81 1.03 -16.28
C PHE A 126 0.21 2.01 -15.27
N GLY A 127 -0.36 1.47 -14.22
CA GLY A 127 -1.08 2.24 -13.19
C GLY A 127 -2.55 2.51 -13.52
N GLU A 128 -3.07 1.95 -14.60
CA GLU A 128 -4.48 2.04 -15.01
C GLU A 128 -5.16 0.66 -15.01
N THR A 129 -6.48 0.66 -15.13
CA THR A 129 -7.29 -0.56 -15.09
C THR A 129 -7.84 -0.91 -16.46
N ILE A 130 -8.12 -2.21 -16.63
CA ILE A 130 -8.74 -2.81 -17.80
C ILE A 130 -9.97 -3.56 -17.31
N GLN A 131 -11.15 -3.08 -17.66
CA GLN A 131 -12.41 -3.72 -17.31
C GLN A 131 -12.97 -4.47 -18.50
N ILE A 132 -13.32 -5.74 -18.28
CA ILE A 132 -13.96 -6.61 -19.27
C ILE A 132 -15.34 -7.00 -18.72
N ASP A 133 -16.39 -6.52 -19.35
CA ASP A 133 -17.76 -6.57 -18.87
C ASP A 133 -17.89 -6.05 -17.42
N GLU A 134 -18.92 -6.46 -16.69
CA GLU A 134 -19.00 -6.28 -15.23
C GLU A 134 -18.43 -7.50 -14.47
N ARG A 135 -17.45 -8.21 -15.07
CA ARG A 135 -16.96 -9.50 -14.57
C ARG A 135 -15.50 -9.48 -14.18
N PHE A 136 -14.67 -8.75 -14.90
CA PHE A 136 -13.21 -8.73 -14.66
C PHE A 136 -12.69 -7.30 -14.64
N LEU A 137 -11.87 -7.00 -13.65
CA LEU A 137 -11.08 -5.79 -13.57
C LEU A 137 -9.62 -6.19 -13.38
N PHE A 138 -8.77 -5.86 -14.34
CA PHE A 138 -7.34 -6.03 -14.22
C PHE A 138 -6.67 -4.69 -13.96
N TYR A 139 -5.58 -4.73 -13.21
CA TYR A 139 -4.68 -3.61 -12.98
C TYR A 139 -3.37 -3.84 -13.72
N ALA A 140 -2.99 -2.91 -14.57
CA ALA A 140 -1.76 -2.96 -15.33
C ALA A 140 -0.60 -2.44 -14.47
N THR A 141 0.38 -3.28 -14.17
CA THR A 141 1.51 -2.95 -13.30
C THR A 141 2.83 -3.54 -13.81
N ARG A 142 3.90 -3.29 -13.08
CA ARG A 142 5.21 -3.94 -13.26
C ARG A 142 5.61 -4.62 -11.98
N ARG A 143 6.18 -5.81 -12.11
CA ARG A 143 6.75 -6.56 -10.99
C ARG A 143 8.13 -7.09 -11.37
N PRO A 144 9.09 -7.16 -10.44
CA PRO A 144 10.33 -7.89 -10.70
C PRO A 144 10.05 -9.33 -11.08
N ALA A 145 10.83 -9.88 -12.00
CA ALA A 145 10.71 -11.27 -12.42
C ALA A 145 10.86 -12.24 -11.26
N ARG A 146 11.63 -11.87 -10.26
CA ARG A 146 11.92 -12.68 -9.08
C ARG A 146 11.98 -11.82 -7.83
N LEU A 147 11.41 -12.28 -6.75
CA LEU A 147 11.59 -11.71 -5.42
C LEU A 147 12.15 -12.79 -4.51
N GLU A 148 13.37 -12.57 -4.04
CA GLU A 148 14.00 -13.44 -3.04
C GLU A 148 13.83 -12.79 -1.67
N LEU A 149 13.08 -13.48 -0.79
CA LEU A 149 13.03 -13.14 0.62
C LEU A 149 14.14 -13.89 1.35
N ARG A 150 14.91 -13.19 2.16
CA ARG A 150 16.01 -13.76 2.92
C ARG A 150 15.68 -13.95 4.40
N TYR A 151 14.82 -13.13 4.93
CA TYR A 151 14.59 -13.03 6.37
C TYR A 151 13.14 -13.24 6.78
N PHE A 152 12.17 -12.86 5.93
CA PHE A 152 10.75 -12.95 6.29
C PHE A 152 10.23 -14.39 6.17
N PRO A 153 9.70 -14.96 7.28
CA PRO A 153 9.19 -16.33 7.29
C PRO A 153 7.81 -16.39 6.59
N LEU A 154 7.77 -16.95 5.39
CA LEU A 154 6.55 -17.05 4.57
C LEU A 154 5.44 -17.90 5.19
N ASP A 155 5.78 -18.84 6.07
CA ASP A 155 4.83 -19.65 6.84
C ASP A 155 3.96 -18.82 7.81
N THR A 156 4.35 -17.58 8.07
CA THR A 156 3.55 -16.63 8.85
C THR A 156 2.41 -15.99 8.06
N ARG A 157 2.46 -16.10 6.73
CA ARG A 157 1.39 -15.60 5.84
C ARG A 157 0.19 -16.53 5.89
N GLY A 158 -1.00 -15.93 5.97
CA GLY A 158 -2.27 -16.64 5.83
C GLY A 158 -2.54 -17.15 4.40
N PRO A 159 -3.73 -17.64 4.09
CA PRO A 159 -4.17 -17.92 2.74
C PRO A 159 -3.93 -16.72 1.81
N PHE A 160 -3.83 -16.97 0.50
CA PHE A 160 -3.57 -15.90 -0.47
C PHE A 160 -4.66 -14.83 -0.41
N GLY A 161 -4.23 -13.56 -0.34
CA GLY A 161 -5.11 -12.41 -0.27
C GLY A 161 -5.79 -12.18 1.08
N GLU A 162 -5.48 -12.96 2.12
CA GLU A 162 -5.98 -12.78 3.47
C GLU A 162 -4.95 -12.14 4.39
N ALA A 163 -5.40 -11.71 5.57
CA ALA A 163 -4.52 -11.17 6.60
C ALA A 163 -3.54 -12.24 7.10
N ASP A 164 -2.30 -11.85 7.30
CA ASP A 164 -1.33 -12.70 7.97
C ASP A 164 -1.58 -12.73 9.50
N ARG A 165 -0.76 -13.50 10.24
CA ARG A 165 -0.83 -13.59 11.70
C ARG A 165 -0.63 -12.23 12.41
N TYR A 166 -0.06 -11.24 11.72
CA TYR A 166 0.15 -9.88 12.22
C TYR A 166 -0.93 -8.91 11.76
N LYS A 167 -1.96 -9.39 11.06
CA LYS A 167 -3.08 -8.64 10.45
C LYS A 167 -2.63 -7.73 9.30
N ILE A 168 -1.51 -8.02 8.67
CA ILE A 168 -1.03 -7.32 7.47
C ILE A 168 -1.65 -7.99 6.24
N ILE A 169 -2.27 -7.18 5.37
CA ILE A 169 -2.96 -7.62 4.15
C ILE A 169 -2.22 -7.06 2.93
N GLY A 170 -2.03 -7.91 1.93
CA GLY A 170 -1.46 -7.54 0.63
C GLY A 170 -0.56 -8.63 0.07
N GLU A 171 -0.38 -8.61 -1.26
CA GLU A 171 0.43 -9.56 -2.02
C GLU A 171 1.37 -8.83 -2.99
N SER A 172 1.53 -7.50 -2.81
CA SER A 172 2.41 -6.69 -3.64
C SER A 172 3.89 -6.96 -3.36
N TYR A 173 4.70 -6.81 -4.40
CA TYR A 173 6.16 -6.93 -4.30
C TYR A 173 6.74 -5.97 -3.26
N VAL A 174 6.30 -4.72 -3.28
CA VAL A 174 6.80 -3.66 -2.39
C VAL A 174 6.50 -3.98 -0.92
N LEU A 175 5.33 -4.58 -0.65
CA LEU A 175 4.99 -5.04 0.70
C LEU A 175 5.93 -6.15 1.15
N TYR A 176 6.23 -7.13 0.29
CA TYR A 176 7.14 -8.23 0.63
C TYR A 176 8.57 -7.74 0.89
N GLN A 177 9.07 -6.78 0.13
CA GLN A 177 10.36 -6.15 0.40
C GLN A 177 10.39 -5.48 1.78
N ALA A 178 9.32 -4.73 2.12
CA ALA A 178 9.21 -4.09 3.42
C ALA A 178 9.13 -5.12 4.57
N LEU A 179 8.42 -6.24 4.37
CA LEU A 179 8.35 -7.33 5.34
C LEU A 179 9.69 -8.04 5.53
N ASP A 180 10.47 -8.22 4.46
CA ASP A 180 11.82 -8.80 4.56
C ASP A 180 12.78 -7.88 5.32
N SER A 181 12.74 -6.59 5.04
CA SER A 181 13.48 -5.56 5.81
C SER A 181 13.06 -5.53 7.28
N LEU A 182 11.75 -5.65 7.56
CA LEU A 182 11.20 -5.77 8.91
C LEU A 182 11.74 -7.01 9.64
N ALA A 183 11.72 -8.16 8.98
CA ALA A 183 12.18 -9.43 9.57
C ALA A 183 13.69 -9.40 9.85
N PHE A 184 14.47 -8.81 8.95
CA PHE A 184 15.88 -8.55 9.20
C PHE A 184 16.08 -7.65 10.43
N ALA A 185 15.35 -6.53 10.50
CA ALA A 185 15.39 -5.64 11.66
C ALA A 185 14.98 -6.37 12.95
N ALA A 186 13.99 -7.28 12.89
CA ALA A 186 13.52 -8.04 14.04
C ALA A 186 14.59 -8.95 14.66
N GLN A 187 15.44 -9.56 13.83
CA GLN A 187 16.54 -10.44 14.27
C GLN A 187 17.66 -9.68 15.00
N MET A 188 17.77 -8.38 14.72
CA MET A 188 18.76 -7.51 15.37
C MET A 188 18.21 -7.02 16.72
N ALA A 189 19.07 -6.92 17.74
CA ALA A 189 18.68 -6.39 19.05
C ALA A 189 18.57 -4.85 19.08
N GLU A 190 18.91 -4.20 18.00
CA GLU A 190 19.01 -2.74 17.86
C GLU A 190 17.62 -2.07 17.90
N HIS A 191 17.61 -0.80 18.33
CA HIS A 191 16.42 0.04 18.27
C HIS A 191 16.03 0.32 16.82
N ALA A 192 14.74 0.46 16.55
CA ALA A 192 14.20 0.56 15.19
C ALA A 192 13.23 1.72 15.02
N LEU A 193 13.15 2.25 13.80
CA LEU A 193 12.20 3.27 13.38
C LEU A 193 11.34 2.74 12.24
N MET A 194 10.01 2.77 12.42
CA MET A 194 9.02 2.58 11.36
C MET A 194 8.76 3.94 10.72
N HIS A 195 9.19 4.13 9.49
CA HIS A 195 8.96 5.37 8.75
C HIS A 195 7.93 5.15 7.65
N GLY A 196 7.01 6.10 7.46
CA GLY A 196 5.98 6.01 6.42
C GLY A 196 4.78 6.90 6.70
N GLU A 197 3.95 7.09 5.69
CA GLU A 197 2.80 7.99 5.75
C GLU A 197 1.76 7.61 6.82
N SER A 198 0.89 8.57 7.16
CA SER A 198 -0.26 8.32 8.04
C SER A 198 -1.15 7.21 7.44
N GLY A 199 -1.62 6.28 8.29
CA GLY A 199 -2.49 5.19 7.85
C GLY A 199 -1.83 4.12 6.98
N SER A 200 -0.50 4.09 6.79
CA SER A 200 0.22 3.07 6.01
C SER A 200 0.31 1.70 6.72
N GLY A 201 0.12 1.66 8.07
CA GLY A 201 0.16 0.43 8.87
C GLY A 201 1.39 0.29 9.76
N LYS A 202 2.10 1.37 10.10
CA LYS A 202 3.30 1.37 10.95
C LYS A 202 3.13 0.62 12.28
N GLU A 203 1.97 0.75 12.91
CA GLU A 203 1.67 0.04 14.17
C GLU A 203 1.64 -1.48 13.97
N LEU A 204 1.08 -1.98 12.85
CA LEU A 204 1.08 -3.41 12.53
C LEU A 204 2.50 -3.91 12.28
N PHE A 205 3.33 -3.12 11.60
CA PHE A 205 4.74 -3.42 11.37
C PHE A 205 5.51 -3.47 12.69
N ALA A 206 5.29 -2.53 13.62
CA ALA A 206 5.92 -2.55 14.94
C ALA A 206 5.53 -3.79 15.76
N LYS A 207 4.25 -4.19 15.73
CA LYS A 207 3.76 -5.43 16.35
C LYS A 207 4.39 -6.68 15.70
N ALA A 208 4.50 -6.71 14.38
CA ALA A 208 5.15 -7.80 13.66
C ALA A 208 6.64 -7.88 13.99
N LEU A 209 7.35 -6.73 14.05
CA LEU A 209 8.75 -6.68 14.47
C LEU A 209 8.95 -7.27 15.87
N HIS A 210 8.12 -6.88 16.84
CA HIS A 210 8.18 -7.46 18.18
C HIS A 210 7.96 -8.96 18.15
N ALA A 211 6.92 -9.44 17.46
CA ALA A 211 6.56 -10.85 17.39
C ALA A 211 7.59 -11.72 16.64
N LEU A 212 8.37 -11.15 15.73
CA LEU A 212 9.47 -11.82 15.02
C LEU A 212 10.82 -11.72 15.77
N SER A 213 10.89 -10.97 16.87
CA SER A 213 12.14 -10.73 17.60
C SER A 213 12.37 -11.77 18.70
N SER A 214 13.59 -11.80 19.24
CA SER A 214 13.94 -12.60 20.43
C SER A 214 13.13 -12.22 21.70
N ARG A 215 12.42 -11.07 21.66
CA ARG A 215 11.60 -10.55 22.77
C ARG A 215 10.09 -10.83 22.57
N ALA A 216 9.72 -11.68 21.61
CA ALA A 216 8.32 -11.96 21.24
C ALA A 216 7.43 -12.43 22.40
N LEU A 217 8.00 -13.13 23.39
CA LEU A 217 7.30 -13.63 24.58
C LEU A 217 7.29 -12.65 25.76
N LYS A 218 7.88 -11.46 25.58
CA LYS A 218 7.97 -10.42 26.59
C LYS A 218 6.92 -9.33 26.32
N ALA A 219 6.82 -8.35 27.24
CA ALA A 219 5.85 -7.27 27.09
C ALA A 219 6.12 -6.40 25.85
N LEU A 220 5.05 -6.07 25.13
CA LEU A 220 5.03 -4.97 24.15
C LEU A 220 4.22 -3.83 24.76
N VAL A 221 4.91 -2.81 25.24
CA VAL A 221 4.29 -1.58 25.75
C VAL A 221 4.16 -0.60 24.58
N SER A 222 2.93 -0.24 24.22
CA SER A 222 2.63 0.62 23.07
C SER A 222 1.96 1.91 23.52
N ARG A 223 2.43 3.05 23.04
CA ARG A 223 1.83 4.37 23.26
C ARG A 223 1.96 5.25 22.03
N ASN A 224 0.94 6.08 21.82
CA ASN A 224 1.02 7.19 20.88
C ASN A 224 1.55 8.42 21.63
N ALA A 225 2.72 8.91 21.24
CA ALA A 225 3.38 10.06 21.88
C ALA A 225 2.63 11.38 21.62
N GLY A 226 1.99 11.52 20.45
CA GLY A 226 1.16 12.70 20.11
C GLY A 226 -0.14 12.81 20.91
N GLY A 227 -0.60 11.70 21.51
CA GLY A 227 -1.82 11.67 22.32
C GLY A 227 -1.61 12.01 23.80
N ILE A 228 -0.37 12.21 24.27
CA ILE A 228 -0.05 12.49 25.66
C ILE A 228 0.43 13.95 25.79
N PRO A 229 -0.16 14.76 26.67
CA PRO A 229 0.36 16.09 26.97
C PRO A 229 1.85 16.04 27.34
N ALA A 230 2.67 16.92 26.78
CA ALA A 230 4.12 16.94 27.03
C ALA A 230 4.47 16.99 28.53
N THR A 231 3.67 17.68 29.34
CA THR A 231 3.82 17.78 30.80
C THR A 231 3.61 16.45 31.54
N LEU A 232 2.86 15.51 30.96
CA LEU A 232 2.61 14.20 31.55
C LEU A 232 3.49 13.10 30.98
N LEU A 233 4.11 13.33 29.84
CA LEU A 233 4.84 12.28 29.12
C LEU A 233 6.08 11.80 29.86
N GLU A 234 6.77 12.68 30.60
CA GLU A 234 7.91 12.30 31.43
C GLU A 234 7.46 11.37 32.57
N SER A 235 6.32 11.67 33.22
CA SER A 235 5.75 10.80 34.27
C SER A 235 5.23 9.48 33.71
N GLU A 236 4.68 9.47 32.52
CA GLU A 236 4.27 8.24 31.81
C GLU A 236 5.49 7.37 31.44
N LEU A 237 6.59 7.99 30.99
CA LEU A 237 7.82 7.27 30.66
C LEU A 237 8.54 6.71 31.89
N CYS A 238 8.84 7.57 32.88
CA CYS A 238 9.68 7.22 34.02
C CYS A 238 8.88 6.71 35.22
N GLY A 239 7.59 7.07 35.34
CA GLY A 239 6.78 6.85 36.53
C GLY A 239 7.13 7.87 37.63
N ASN A 240 6.40 7.79 38.74
CA ASN A 240 6.59 8.62 39.93
C ASN A 240 6.53 7.79 41.22
N ILE A 241 7.14 8.31 42.28
CA ILE A 241 6.96 7.77 43.63
C ILE A 241 5.66 8.29 44.25
N ALA A 242 5.21 7.67 45.35
CA ALA A 242 4.10 8.18 46.16
C ALA A 242 4.43 9.58 46.68
N GLY A 243 3.43 10.47 46.71
CA GLY A 243 3.58 11.84 47.18
C GLY A 243 4.16 12.82 46.13
N TYR A 244 4.43 12.40 44.92
CA TYR A 244 4.92 13.29 43.84
C TYR A 244 3.92 13.36 42.70
N PRO A 245 3.59 14.57 42.15
CA PRO A 245 4.06 15.92 42.55
C PRO A 245 3.31 16.51 43.75
N GLN A 246 2.24 15.88 44.22
CA GLN A 246 1.43 16.32 45.36
C GLN A 246 1.32 15.20 46.41
N GLY A 247 1.25 15.56 47.69
CA GLY A 247 1.34 14.62 48.82
C GLY A 247 0.39 13.40 48.77
N ASP A 248 -0.76 13.54 48.10
CA ASP A 248 -1.76 12.46 48.00
C ASP A 248 -1.61 11.63 46.71
N SER A 249 -0.57 11.89 45.85
CA SER A 249 -0.35 11.16 44.62
C SER A 249 0.11 9.73 44.90
N GLU A 250 -0.55 8.75 44.27
CA GLU A 250 -0.11 7.35 44.31
C GLU A 250 1.16 7.11 43.47
N ALA A 251 1.96 6.12 43.89
CA ALA A 251 3.11 5.69 43.08
C ALA A 251 2.64 5.08 41.77
N ARG A 252 3.27 5.47 40.66
CA ARG A 252 2.93 4.97 39.32
C ARG A 252 4.15 4.38 38.64
N MET A 253 3.97 3.19 38.08
CA MET A 253 4.97 2.52 37.23
C MET A 253 5.02 3.18 35.85
N GLY A 254 6.23 3.55 35.39
CA GLY A 254 6.44 4.12 34.07
C GLY A 254 6.56 3.08 32.96
N MET A 255 6.45 3.54 31.72
CA MET A 255 6.56 2.69 30.52
C MET A 255 7.94 2.01 30.42
N LEU A 256 9.02 2.68 30.83
CA LEU A 256 10.36 2.13 30.83
C LEU A 256 10.46 0.87 31.70
N GLU A 257 9.83 0.89 32.89
CA GLU A 257 9.78 -0.26 33.78
C GLU A 257 8.85 -1.35 33.23
N ALA A 258 7.68 -0.97 32.72
CA ALA A 258 6.72 -1.91 32.15
C ALA A 258 7.27 -2.64 30.92
N ALA A 259 8.17 -2.01 30.16
CA ALA A 259 8.81 -2.59 28.98
C ALA A 259 10.08 -3.41 29.30
N ALA A 260 10.45 -3.56 30.58
CA ALA A 260 11.68 -4.24 30.96
C ALA A 260 11.73 -5.68 30.40
N GLY A 261 12.82 -6.03 29.75
CA GLY A 261 13.03 -7.29 29.02
C GLY A 261 12.27 -7.38 27.68
N GLY A 262 11.35 -6.44 27.41
CA GLY A 262 10.44 -6.43 26.28
C GLY A 262 10.74 -5.34 25.24
N THR A 263 9.67 -4.78 24.69
CA THR A 263 9.72 -3.74 23.66
C THR A 263 8.84 -2.56 24.07
N LEU A 264 9.39 -1.34 23.99
CA LEU A 264 8.64 -0.09 24.07
C LEU A 264 8.40 0.42 22.65
N PHE A 265 7.14 0.52 22.26
CA PHE A 265 6.73 1.10 20.99
C PHE A 265 6.14 2.49 21.21
N LEU A 266 6.75 3.51 20.59
CA LEU A 266 6.29 4.90 20.61
C LEU A 266 5.88 5.33 19.20
N ASP A 267 4.58 5.50 18.99
CA ASP A 267 4.06 6.05 17.73
C ASP A 267 4.11 7.57 17.76
N GLU A 268 4.23 8.17 16.57
CA GLU A 268 4.34 9.64 16.38
C GLU A 268 5.49 10.27 17.17
N ILE A 269 6.67 9.65 17.11
CA ILE A 269 7.87 10.12 17.84
C ILE A 269 8.24 11.57 17.53
N GLY A 270 7.90 12.08 16.34
CA GLY A 270 8.07 13.48 15.95
C GLY A 270 7.25 14.48 16.76
N ALA A 271 6.20 14.01 17.46
CA ALA A 271 5.43 14.85 18.38
C ALA A 271 6.12 15.08 19.73
N LEU A 272 7.18 14.33 20.06
CA LEU A 272 7.94 14.53 21.28
C LEU A 272 8.71 15.86 21.23
N THR A 273 8.66 16.59 22.35
CA THR A 273 9.52 17.76 22.52
C THR A 273 11.00 17.36 22.50
N ARG A 274 11.88 18.32 22.20
CA ARG A 274 13.34 18.06 22.15
C ARG A 274 13.90 17.60 23.51
N GLU A 275 13.29 18.06 24.62
CA GLU A 275 13.66 17.67 25.98
C GLU A 275 13.33 16.19 26.23
N LEU A 276 12.17 15.71 25.79
CA LEU A 276 11.76 14.30 25.91
C LEU A 276 12.58 13.38 25.01
N GLN A 277 12.91 13.83 23.80
CA GLN A 277 13.86 13.11 22.95
C GLN A 277 15.25 13.01 23.63
N ALA A 278 15.70 14.09 24.31
CA ALA A 278 16.95 14.08 25.06
C ALA A 278 16.90 13.15 26.30
N LEU A 279 15.74 13.07 26.98
CA LEU A 279 15.54 12.12 28.08
C LEU A 279 15.67 10.68 27.57
N LEU A 280 14.98 10.33 26.48
CA LEU A 280 15.08 8.99 25.88
C LEU A 280 16.52 8.66 25.46
N LEU A 281 17.21 9.60 24.82
CA LEU A 281 18.64 9.44 24.46
C LEU A 281 19.49 9.09 25.66
N ARG A 282 19.36 9.85 26.75
CA ARG A 282 20.11 9.59 27.97
C ARG A 282 19.87 8.19 28.52
N VAL A 283 18.61 7.75 28.53
CA VAL A 283 18.24 6.38 28.95
C VAL A 283 18.88 5.33 28.02
N LEU A 284 18.85 5.55 26.70
CA LEU A 284 19.44 4.63 25.73
C LEU A 284 20.98 4.57 25.86
N ASP A 285 21.63 5.71 26.06
CA ASP A 285 23.10 5.82 26.15
C ASP A 285 23.65 5.29 27.49
N SER A 286 22.88 5.38 28.57
CA SER A 286 23.26 4.85 29.90
C SER A 286 22.99 3.35 30.07
N GLY A 287 22.55 2.67 29.00
CA GLY A 287 22.19 1.25 29.08
C GLY A 287 20.91 1.00 29.86
N GLY A 288 19.96 1.93 29.79
CA GLY A 288 18.64 1.83 30.37
C GLY A 288 18.49 2.45 31.76
N GLU A 289 19.45 3.26 32.21
CA GLU A 289 19.36 3.91 33.51
C GLU A 289 18.40 5.11 33.50
N TYR A 290 17.52 5.21 34.48
CA TYR A 290 16.54 6.28 34.62
C TYR A 290 16.11 6.46 36.09
N TRP A 291 15.39 7.54 36.39
CA TRP A 291 14.83 7.82 37.72
C TRP A 291 13.34 8.02 37.62
N ARG A 292 12.59 7.52 38.59
CA ARG A 292 11.19 7.94 38.75
C ARG A 292 11.12 9.39 39.21
N LEU A 293 10.09 10.09 38.83
CA LEU A 293 9.87 11.45 39.29
C LEU A 293 9.74 11.49 40.82
N GLY A 294 10.45 12.38 41.45
CA GLY A 294 10.55 12.51 42.91
C GLY A 294 11.49 11.50 43.58
N ASP A 295 12.12 10.58 42.85
CA ASP A 295 13.03 9.55 43.41
C ASP A 295 14.51 9.92 43.16
N SER A 296 15.35 9.70 44.15
CA SER A 296 16.83 9.80 44.02
C SER A 296 17.48 8.47 43.64
N LYS A 297 16.69 7.34 43.67
CA LYS A 297 17.23 6.02 43.38
C LYS A 297 17.23 5.76 41.88
N ALA A 298 18.42 5.49 41.35
CA ALA A 298 18.61 5.04 39.98
C ALA A 298 17.94 3.66 39.77
N ARG A 299 17.24 3.52 38.66
CA ARG A 299 16.65 2.27 38.18
C ARG A 299 17.23 1.92 36.82
N ARG A 300 17.08 0.67 36.41
CA ARG A 300 17.53 0.22 35.11
C ARG A 300 16.47 -0.62 34.42
N SER A 301 16.25 -0.35 33.14
CA SER A 301 15.37 -1.13 32.28
C SER A 301 16.09 -1.54 31.01
N ASP A 302 16.16 -2.84 30.75
CA ASP A 302 16.62 -3.38 29.47
C ASP A 302 15.39 -3.52 28.56
N PHE A 303 15.20 -2.58 27.62
CA PHE A 303 14.11 -2.61 26.65
C PHE A 303 14.63 -2.34 25.25
N ARG A 304 13.89 -2.86 24.27
CA ARG A 304 14.08 -2.47 22.88
C ARG A 304 13.14 -1.31 22.54
N LEU A 305 13.68 -0.19 22.07
CA LEU A 305 12.87 0.92 21.58
C LEU A 305 12.52 0.68 20.11
N VAL A 306 11.23 0.77 19.79
CA VAL A 306 10.70 0.85 18.43
C VAL A 306 9.89 2.13 18.33
N CYS A 307 10.22 2.99 17.38
CA CYS A 307 9.53 4.26 17.15
C CYS A 307 8.78 4.21 15.82
N ALA A 308 7.75 5.06 15.67
CA ALA A 308 7.14 5.32 14.38
C ALA A 308 7.00 6.83 14.15
N THR A 309 7.11 7.25 12.89
CA THR A 309 6.88 8.63 12.46
C THR A 309 6.34 8.69 11.04
N ASN A 310 5.53 9.71 10.76
CA ASN A 310 5.13 10.13 9.42
C ASN A 310 5.80 11.44 9.00
N GLY A 311 6.54 12.08 9.91
CA GLY A 311 7.26 13.32 9.68
C GLY A 311 8.58 13.11 8.96
N LYS A 312 9.21 14.22 8.60
CA LYS A 312 10.56 14.20 8.05
C LYS A 312 11.55 13.75 9.13
N LEU A 313 12.51 12.92 8.75
CA LEU A 313 13.54 12.44 9.68
C LEU A 313 14.41 13.59 10.24
N GLU A 314 14.50 14.69 9.50
CA GLU A 314 15.20 15.92 9.86
C GLU A 314 14.54 16.68 11.05
N ASP A 315 13.26 16.43 11.31
CA ASP A 315 12.52 17.04 12.43
C ASP A 315 12.91 16.40 13.77
N LEU A 316 13.48 15.18 13.74
CA LEU A 316 14.05 14.53 14.92
C LEU A 316 15.42 15.13 15.26
N ARG A 317 15.81 15.05 16.53
CA ARG A 317 17.16 15.46 16.94
C ARG A 317 18.22 14.70 16.16
N LEU A 318 19.25 15.39 15.70
CA LEU A 318 20.35 14.80 14.91
C LEU A 318 21.07 13.66 15.65
N ASP A 319 21.13 13.73 16.98
CA ASP A 319 21.76 12.72 17.83
C ASP A 319 20.81 11.54 18.18
N PHE A 320 19.50 11.65 17.89
CA PHE A 320 18.52 10.60 18.16
C PHE A 320 18.48 9.53 17.05
N LEU A 321 18.52 9.96 15.78
CA LEU A 321 18.47 9.03 14.63
C LEU A 321 19.57 7.96 14.64
N PRO A 322 20.84 8.26 14.96
CA PRO A 322 21.90 7.24 15.01
C PRO A 322 21.67 6.14 16.06
N ARG A 323 20.79 6.37 17.05
CA ARG A 323 20.39 5.36 18.03
C ARG A 323 19.32 4.43 17.51
N LEU A 324 18.51 4.88 16.52
CA LEU A 324 17.53 4.08 15.80
C LEU A 324 18.19 3.45 14.58
N LYS A 325 19.12 2.53 14.79
CA LYS A 325 20.01 1.98 13.77
C LYS A 325 19.30 1.26 12.61
N ARG A 326 18.02 0.91 12.79
CA ARG A 326 17.22 0.21 11.80
C ARG A 326 16.02 1.05 11.41
N VAL A 327 16.02 1.54 10.18
CA VAL A 327 14.87 2.22 9.59
C VAL A 327 14.15 1.21 8.68
N VAL A 328 12.87 1.01 8.93
CA VAL A 328 11.98 0.18 8.11
C VAL A 328 10.96 1.09 7.45
N GLU A 329 11.04 1.18 6.14
CA GLU A 329 10.08 1.95 5.35
C GLU A 329 8.79 1.16 5.20
N VAL A 330 7.67 1.76 5.59
CA VAL A 330 6.32 1.17 5.47
C VAL A 330 5.66 1.76 4.23
N PRO A 331 5.49 0.99 3.14
CA PRO A 331 5.09 1.52 1.86
C PRO A 331 3.66 2.09 1.91
N PRO A 332 3.43 3.29 1.34
CA PRO A 332 2.10 3.85 1.19
C PRO A 332 1.29 3.10 0.12
N LEU A 333 -0.04 3.19 0.17
CA LEU A 333 -0.92 2.49 -0.77
C LEU A 333 -0.70 2.88 -2.24
N ARG A 334 -0.24 4.10 -2.52
CA ARG A 334 0.06 4.53 -3.89
C ARG A 334 1.17 3.69 -4.56
N GLU A 335 2.06 3.09 -3.76
CA GLU A 335 3.15 2.23 -4.23
C GLU A 335 2.75 0.74 -4.30
N ARG A 336 1.67 0.37 -3.62
CA ARG A 336 1.12 -0.98 -3.57
C ARG A 336 -0.37 -1.03 -3.90
N ARG A 337 -0.79 -0.34 -4.97
CA ARG A 337 -2.21 -0.23 -5.36
C ARG A 337 -2.88 -1.57 -5.59
N GLU A 338 -2.14 -2.56 -6.04
CA GLU A 338 -2.61 -3.93 -6.23
C GLU A 338 -3.10 -4.62 -4.93
N ASP A 339 -2.71 -4.09 -3.75
CA ASP A 339 -3.22 -4.56 -2.45
C ASP A 339 -4.58 -3.94 -2.08
N ILE A 340 -4.97 -2.83 -2.73
CA ILE A 340 -6.22 -2.11 -2.42
C ILE A 340 -7.43 -3.03 -2.44
N PRO A 341 -7.66 -3.87 -3.46
CA PRO A 341 -8.83 -4.74 -3.50
C PRO A 341 -8.91 -5.72 -2.32
N LEU A 342 -7.76 -6.26 -1.89
CA LEU A 342 -7.66 -7.19 -0.77
C LEU A 342 -7.98 -6.49 0.55
N ILE A 343 -7.45 -5.29 0.74
CA ILE A 343 -7.69 -4.47 1.94
C ILE A 343 -9.17 -4.04 1.98
N VAL A 344 -9.74 -3.59 0.87
CA VAL A 344 -11.15 -3.19 0.77
C VAL A 344 -12.07 -4.34 1.12
N ARG A 345 -11.79 -5.56 0.64
CA ARG A 345 -12.56 -6.76 1.00
C ARG A 345 -12.54 -6.99 2.52
N ALA A 346 -11.38 -6.99 3.14
CA ALA A 346 -11.25 -7.21 4.58
C ALA A 346 -11.92 -6.10 5.41
N LEU A 347 -11.82 -4.85 4.98
CA LEU A 347 -12.51 -3.72 5.62
C LEU A 347 -14.04 -3.87 5.48
N ALA A 348 -14.54 -4.18 4.28
CA ALA A 348 -15.96 -4.39 4.03
C ALA A 348 -16.52 -5.54 4.88
N ASP A 349 -15.83 -6.69 4.92
CA ASP A 349 -16.21 -7.84 5.74
C ASP A 349 -16.26 -7.47 7.23
N THR A 350 -15.26 -6.72 7.70
CA THR A 350 -15.20 -6.25 9.10
C THR A 350 -16.36 -5.31 9.43
N GLN A 351 -16.65 -4.33 8.59
CA GLN A 351 -17.69 -3.33 8.86
C GLN A 351 -19.10 -3.91 8.72
N VAL A 352 -19.33 -4.72 7.68
CA VAL A 352 -20.64 -5.35 7.42
C VAL A 352 -20.99 -6.37 8.52
N SER A 353 -19.99 -7.07 9.07
CA SER A 353 -20.19 -8.06 10.13
C SER A 353 -20.65 -7.46 11.47
N LYS A 354 -20.44 -6.15 11.69
CA LYS A 354 -20.84 -5.48 12.94
C LYS A 354 -22.36 -5.42 13.17
N LEU A 355 -23.13 -5.43 12.11
CA LEU A 355 -24.60 -5.28 12.18
C LEU A 355 -25.31 -6.37 11.35
N ALA A 356 -26.23 -7.09 11.96
CA ALA A 356 -27.00 -8.15 11.30
C ALA A 356 -27.77 -7.64 10.07
N THR A 357 -28.27 -6.40 10.12
CA THR A 357 -28.98 -5.76 9.01
C THR A 357 -28.08 -5.51 7.79
N LEU A 358 -26.82 -5.09 8.02
CA LEU A 358 -25.84 -4.92 6.94
C LEU A 358 -25.42 -6.27 6.37
N ARG A 359 -25.21 -7.27 7.23
CA ARG A 359 -24.90 -8.63 6.81
C ARG A 359 -25.99 -9.20 5.91
N ALA A 360 -27.26 -9.12 6.33
CA ALA A 360 -28.40 -9.58 5.55
C ALA A 360 -28.53 -8.86 4.18
N ARG A 361 -28.07 -7.61 4.11
CA ARG A 361 -28.13 -6.80 2.90
C ARG A 361 -27.00 -7.07 1.92
N TYR A 362 -25.75 -7.15 2.40
CA TYR A 362 -24.55 -7.11 1.56
C TYR A 362 -23.85 -8.44 1.43
N VAL A 363 -24.08 -9.40 2.34
CA VAL A 363 -23.44 -10.71 2.29
C VAL A 363 -24.22 -11.65 1.37
N GLU A 364 -23.48 -12.34 0.52
CA GLU A 364 -23.97 -13.43 -0.32
C GLU A 364 -23.42 -14.75 0.18
N LYS A 365 -24.32 -15.72 0.34
CA LYS A 365 -23.93 -17.10 0.61
C LYS A 365 -23.81 -17.85 -0.72
N ARG A 366 -22.64 -18.35 -1.00
CA ARG A 366 -22.32 -19.08 -2.23
C ARG A 366 -22.62 -20.57 -2.13
N PRO A 367 -22.71 -21.30 -3.28
CA PRO A 367 -22.97 -22.74 -3.30
C PRO A 367 -21.92 -23.56 -2.53
N ASP A 368 -20.66 -23.08 -2.46
CA ASP A 368 -19.57 -23.70 -1.70
C ASP A 368 -19.66 -23.42 -0.19
N GLY A 369 -20.71 -22.74 0.28
CA GLY A 369 -20.95 -22.38 1.66
C GLY A 369 -20.19 -21.12 2.12
N THR A 370 -19.37 -20.50 1.26
CA THR A 370 -18.68 -19.27 1.62
C THR A 370 -19.62 -18.06 1.64
N GLU A 371 -19.38 -17.18 2.60
CA GLU A 371 -20.10 -15.93 2.74
C GLU A 371 -19.16 -14.77 2.39
N LEU A 372 -19.58 -13.89 1.48
CA LEU A 372 -18.77 -12.80 0.97
C LEU A 372 -19.59 -11.53 0.83
N VAL A 373 -18.99 -10.39 1.18
CA VAL A 373 -19.58 -9.08 0.91
C VAL A 373 -19.53 -8.80 -0.60
N ARG A 374 -20.68 -8.40 -1.18
CA ARG A 374 -20.76 -8.02 -2.59
C ARG A 374 -20.17 -6.63 -2.79
N ILE A 375 -19.06 -6.56 -3.50
CA ILE A 375 -18.35 -5.34 -3.85
C ILE A 375 -18.42 -5.16 -5.36
N GLY A 376 -18.90 -3.99 -5.81
CA GLY A 376 -19.00 -3.67 -7.23
C GLY A 376 -17.62 -3.36 -7.83
N ILE A 377 -17.44 -3.72 -9.09
CA ILE A 377 -16.23 -3.41 -9.87
C ILE A 377 -15.97 -1.90 -9.91
N ASP A 378 -17.04 -1.12 -10.05
CA ASP A 378 -17.00 0.34 -10.07
C ASP A 378 -16.35 0.95 -8.82
N LEU A 379 -16.60 0.36 -7.63
CA LEU A 379 -15.97 0.80 -6.40
C LEU A 379 -14.47 0.50 -6.41
N ILE A 380 -14.10 -0.73 -6.79
CA ILE A 380 -12.67 -1.11 -6.87
C ILE A 380 -11.96 -0.29 -7.94
N ASP A 381 -12.55 -0.12 -9.13
CA ASP A 381 -11.98 0.68 -10.20
C ASP A 381 -11.73 2.13 -9.77
N ALA A 382 -12.71 2.77 -9.12
CA ALA A 382 -12.55 4.12 -8.60
C ALA A 382 -11.42 4.20 -7.57
N LEU A 383 -11.32 3.24 -6.64
CA LEU A 383 -10.29 3.20 -5.59
C LEU A 383 -8.88 2.97 -6.15
N MET A 384 -8.76 2.10 -7.16
CA MET A 384 -7.47 1.81 -7.81
C MET A 384 -6.81 3.05 -8.43
N VAL A 385 -7.60 4.03 -8.83
CA VAL A 385 -7.12 5.26 -9.50
C VAL A 385 -7.32 6.54 -8.66
N SER A 386 -7.84 6.42 -7.42
CA SER A 386 -8.03 7.54 -6.51
C SER A 386 -6.75 7.92 -5.76
N GLU A 387 -6.66 9.19 -5.35
CA GLU A 387 -5.70 9.62 -4.34
C GLU A 387 -6.21 9.21 -2.95
N LEU A 388 -5.32 8.59 -2.17
CA LEU A 388 -5.59 8.05 -0.84
C LEU A 388 -4.56 8.62 0.16
N PRO A 389 -4.62 9.92 0.49
CA PRO A 389 -3.57 10.60 1.26
C PRO A 389 -3.39 10.00 2.66
N ASP A 390 -4.47 9.46 3.26
CA ASP A 390 -4.43 8.77 4.56
C ASP A 390 -4.39 7.24 4.42
N ASN A 391 -4.00 6.73 3.26
CA ASN A 391 -3.78 5.31 3.01
C ASN A 391 -4.97 4.43 3.45
N VAL A 392 -4.77 3.45 4.33
CA VAL A 392 -5.83 2.52 4.78
C VAL A 392 -6.95 3.23 5.55
N ARG A 393 -6.65 4.32 6.27
CA ARG A 393 -7.69 5.12 6.93
C ARG A 393 -8.63 5.78 5.91
N ALA A 394 -8.09 6.24 4.78
CA ALA A 394 -8.91 6.76 3.68
C ALA A 394 -9.78 5.67 3.06
N LEU A 395 -9.24 4.45 2.84
CA LEU A 395 -10.02 3.31 2.36
C LEU A 395 -11.16 2.95 3.32
N GLU A 396 -10.89 2.88 4.62
CA GLU A 396 -11.92 2.57 5.63
C GLU A 396 -13.08 3.58 5.58
N LYS A 397 -12.77 4.87 5.51
CA LYS A 397 -13.79 5.91 5.36
C LYS A 397 -14.60 5.75 4.08
N ILE A 398 -13.96 5.48 2.94
CA ILE A 398 -14.65 5.31 1.67
C ILE A 398 -15.54 4.07 1.68
N VAL A 399 -15.10 2.96 2.30
CA VAL A 399 -15.91 1.75 2.46
C VAL A 399 -17.15 2.04 3.32
N LEU A 400 -17.01 2.78 4.43
CA LEU A 400 -18.13 3.20 5.27
C LEU A 400 -19.11 4.10 4.51
N ASP A 401 -18.61 5.08 3.77
CA ASP A 401 -19.44 5.95 2.91
C ASP A 401 -20.16 5.12 1.85
N SER A 402 -19.52 4.12 1.25
CA SER A 402 -20.15 3.22 0.28
C SER A 402 -21.25 2.37 0.91
N ILE A 403 -21.04 1.85 2.13
CA ILE A 403 -22.08 1.11 2.89
C ILE A 403 -23.29 2.02 3.14
N GLN A 404 -23.08 3.27 3.52
CA GLN A 404 -24.15 4.22 3.82
C GLN A 404 -24.94 4.62 2.55
N ARG A 405 -24.24 4.82 1.43
CA ARG A 405 -24.81 5.41 0.20
C ARG A 405 -25.33 4.40 -0.81
N SER A 406 -24.88 3.14 -0.77
CA SER A 406 -25.33 2.10 -1.71
C SER A 406 -26.79 1.76 -1.46
N LYS A 407 -27.62 1.87 -2.51
CA LYS A 407 -29.08 1.62 -2.44
C LYS A 407 -29.44 0.12 -2.56
N GLY A 408 -28.59 -0.67 -3.22
CA GLY A 408 -28.83 -2.10 -3.51
C GLY A 408 -28.16 -3.04 -2.50
N ARG A 409 -27.87 -4.26 -2.96
CA ARG A 409 -27.20 -5.33 -2.21
C ARG A 409 -25.68 -5.40 -2.47
N THR A 410 -25.13 -4.48 -3.24
CA THR A 410 -23.71 -4.42 -3.63
C THR A 410 -23.17 -3.07 -3.23
N LEU A 411 -21.98 -3.04 -2.64
CA LEU A 411 -21.26 -1.80 -2.35
C LEU A 411 -20.79 -1.19 -3.67
N ARG A 412 -21.18 0.05 -3.93
CA ARG A 412 -20.90 0.76 -5.18
C ARG A 412 -20.12 2.04 -4.94
N ALA A 413 -19.43 2.50 -5.97
CA ALA A 413 -18.84 3.83 -5.99
C ALA A 413 -19.96 4.90 -5.96
N TYR A 414 -19.66 6.04 -5.35
CA TYR A 414 -20.54 7.19 -5.29
C TYR A 414 -19.92 8.38 -6.07
N PRO A 415 -20.72 9.36 -6.51
CA PRO A 415 -20.25 10.41 -7.43
C PRO A 415 -18.99 11.14 -6.94
N GLU A 416 -18.96 11.54 -5.66
CA GLU A 416 -17.83 12.29 -5.09
C GLU A 416 -16.53 11.48 -5.01
N LEU A 417 -16.63 10.13 -5.01
CA LEU A 417 -15.44 9.28 -5.11
C LEU A 417 -14.81 9.40 -6.50
N TRP A 418 -15.64 9.41 -7.57
CA TRP A 418 -15.15 9.58 -8.93
C TRP A 418 -14.44 10.94 -9.13
N GLU A 419 -14.91 12.00 -8.46
CA GLU A 419 -14.28 13.33 -8.51
C GLU A 419 -12.84 13.33 -7.94
N ARG A 420 -12.49 12.36 -7.10
CA ARG A 420 -11.15 12.17 -6.54
C ARG A 420 -10.22 11.38 -7.45
N THR A 421 -10.72 10.83 -8.56
CA THR A 421 -9.92 10.00 -9.45
C THR A 421 -9.05 10.84 -10.39
N LYS A 422 -7.88 10.31 -10.74
CA LYS A 422 -7.00 10.90 -11.77
C LYS A 422 -7.70 11.02 -13.14
N ARG A 423 -8.66 10.15 -13.42
CA ARG A 423 -9.45 10.16 -14.67
C ARG A 423 -10.36 11.36 -14.75
N PHE A 424 -10.98 11.74 -13.63
CA PHE A 424 -11.78 12.96 -13.54
C PHE A 424 -10.90 14.18 -13.79
N ALA A 425 -9.70 14.21 -13.22
CA ALA A 425 -8.72 15.25 -13.44
C ALA A 425 -8.36 15.42 -14.94
N ARG A 426 -8.10 14.31 -15.65
CA ARG A 426 -7.80 14.34 -17.09
C ARG A 426 -8.94 14.93 -17.93
N ARG A 427 -10.20 14.64 -17.59
CA ARG A 427 -11.37 15.17 -18.30
C ARG A 427 -11.57 16.66 -18.08
N ASN A 428 -11.20 17.18 -16.90
CA ASN A 428 -11.42 18.57 -16.52
C ASN A 428 -10.24 19.50 -16.77
N LEU A 429 -9.17 19.02 -17.41
CA LEU A 429 -7.96 19.81 -17.70
C LEU A 429 -8.22 21.09 -18.49
N ALA A 430 -9.23 21.09 -19.35
CA ALA A 430 -9.61 22.28 -20.13
C ALA A 430 -10.13 23.45 -19.26
N THR A 431 -10.48 23.20 -18.01
CA THR A 431 -11.14 24.16 -17.10
C THR A 431 -10.24 24.67 -15.95
N LEU A 432 -8.93 24.42 -16.01
CA LEU A 432 -7.99 24.84 -14.94
C LEU A 432 -7.83 26.36 -14.87
N LYS A 433 -7.96 27.08 -16.00
CA LYS A 433 -7.88 28.53 -16.06
C LYS A 433 -9.27 29.13 -15.81
N GLY A 434 -9.44 29.78 -14.69
CA GLY A 434 -10.62 30.61 -14.38
C GLY A 434 -10.55 31.97 -15.08
N PRO A 435 -11.60 32.78 -14.92
CA PRO A 435 -11.61 34.19 -15.41
C PRO A 435 -10.37 34.95 -14.91
N GLY A 436 -9.68 35.63 -15.82
CA GLY A 436 -8.45 36.37 -15.50
C GLY A 436 -7.17 35.55 -15.43
N GLY A 437 -7.17 34.28 -15.93
CA GLY A 437 -5.96 33.45 -16.04
C GLY A 437 -5.46 32.88 -14.72
N ARG A 438 -6.20 33.04 -13.63
CA ARG A 438 -5.88 32.42 -12.33
C ARG A 438 -6.23 30.92 -12.36
N VAL A 439 -5.33 30.09 -11.85
CA VAL A 439 -5.60 28.66 -11.68
C VAL A 439 -6.53 28.47 -10.48
N ARG A 440 -7.66 27.76 -10.68
CA ARG A 440 -8.58 27.39 -9.61
C ARG A 440 -7.95 26.42 -8.62
N GLU A 441 -8.59 26.16 -7.52
CA GLU A 441 -8.18 25.05 -6.62
C GLU A 441 -8.29 23.71 -7.32
N LEU A 442 -7.27 22.88 -7.11
CA LEU A 442 -7.22 21.52 -7.67
C LEU A 442 -7.97 20.55 -6.76
N THR A 443 -8.71 19.61 -7.35
CA THR A 443 -9.25 18.45 -6.64
C THR A 443 -8.11 17.49 -6.28
N LEU A 444 -8.34 16.57 -5.34
CA LEU A 444 -7.33 15.56 -4.96
C LEU A 444 -6.84 14.74 -6.16
N GLY A 445 -7.75 14.38 -7.08
CA GLY A 445 -7.38 13.67 -8.31
C GLY A 445 -6.49 14.48 -9.25
N GLU A 446 -6.73 15.81 -9.34
CA GLU A 446 -5.92 16.73 -10.15
C GLU A 446 -4.53 16.94 -9.54
N VAL A 447 -4.45 17.03 -8.21
CA VAL A 447 -3.16 17.09 -7.49
C VAL A 447 -2.35 15.80 -7.74
N GLY A 448 -2.98 14.64 -7.67
CA GLY A 448 -2.33 13.37 -7.96
C GLY A 448 -1.84 13.29 -9.40
N TYR A 449 -2.66 13.71 -10.35
CA TYR A 449 -2.26 13.75 -11.76
C TYR A 449 -1.09 14.73 -12.02
N LEU A 450 -1.11 15.91 -11.39
CA LEU A 450 0.01 16.86 -11.44
C LEU A 450 1.29 16.24 -10.88
N ARG A 451 1.20 15.55 -9.74
CA ARG A 451 2.33 14.83 -9.12
C ARG A 451 2.95 13.82 -10.08
N ASP A 452 2.13 13.02 -10.75
CA ASP A 452 2.62 12.02 -11.71
C ASP A 452 3.29 12.66 -12.94
N LEU A 453 2.73 13.76 -13.43
CA LEU A 453 3.33 14.51 -14.53
C LEU A 453 4.72 15.05 -14.18
N VAL A 454 4.87 15.54 -12.94
CA VAL A 454 6.11 16.15 -12.45
C VAL A 454 7.16 15.07 -12.14
N ARG A 455 6.79 13.96 -11.51
CA ARG A 455 7.71 12.86 -11.12
C ARG A 455 8.19 11.98 -12.29
N GLY A 456 7.53 12.03 -13.42
CA GLY A 456 7.80 11.11 -14.55
C GLY A 456 9.12 11.29 -15.28
N GLY A 457 10.23 11.73 -14.65
CA GLY A 457 11.58 11.86 -15.20
C GLY A 457 12.00 13.29 -15.58
N HIS A 458 13.19 13.43 -16.19
CA HIS A 458 13.73 14.73 -16.59
C HIS A 458 12.72 15.58 -17.36
N GLY A 459 12.63 16.87 -17.01
CA GLY A 459 11.70 17.81 -17.64
C GLY A 459 10.25 17.71 -17.15
N GLY A 460 10.00 17.13 -15.97
CA GLY A 460 8.66 16.92 -15.41
C GLY A 460 7.83 18.20 -15.30
N ILE A 461 8.42 19.30 -14.86
CA ILE A 461 7.74 20.61 -14.77
C ILE A 461 7.38 21.13 -16.16
N SER A 462 8.30 21.03 -17.13
CA SER A 462 8.07 21.46 -18.52
C SER A 462 7.00 20.62 -19.19
N ARG A 463 6.99 19.31 -18.94
CA ARG A 463 5.94 18.40 -19.42
C ARG A 463 4.59 18.73 -18.80
N ALA A 464 4.52 18.90 -17.48
CA ALA A 464 3.30 19.30 -16.78
C ALA A 464 2.77 20.65 -17.31
N ALA A 465 3.63 21.63 -17.53
CA ALA A 465 3.29 22.92 -18.11
C ALA A 465 2.63 22.79 -19.50
N ARG A 466 3.23 21.96 -20.36
CA ARG A 466 2.73 21.68 -21.71
C ARG A 466 1.38 20.96 -21.69
N VAL A 467 1.27 19.90 -20.88
CA VAL A 467 0.05 19.08 -20.78
C VAL A 467 -1.11 19.86 -20.18
N LEU A 468 -0.84 20.71 -19.18
CA LEU A 468 -1.85 21.49 -18.47
C LEU A 468 -2.15 22.85 -19.09
N GLY A 469 -1.40 23.25 -20.13
CA GLY A 469 -1.54 24.57 -20.74
C GLY A 469 -1.23 25.73 -19.77
N LEU A 470 -0.38 25.48 -18.78
CA LEU A 470 0.06 26.44 -17.76
C LEU A 470 1.51 26.85 -18.01
N SER A 471 1.92 28.01 -17.45
CA SER A 471 3.33 28.38 -17.44
C SER A 471 4.13 27.52 -16.43
N ARG A 472 5.45 27.37 -16.65
CA ARG A 472 6.35 26.70 -15.70
C ARG A 472 6.26 27.33 -14.30
N PHE A 473 6.12 28.65 -14.23
CA PHE A 473 5.95 29.38 -13.00
C PHE A 473 4.64 29.00 -12.26
N GLN A 474 3.53 28.86 -12.99
CA GLN A 474 2.26 28.40 -12.42
C GLN A 474 2.36 26.95 -11.91
N ILE A 475 3.07 26.07 -12.62
CA ILE A 475 3.31 24.70 -12.16
C ILE A 475 4.16 24.69 -10.88
N LYS A 476 5.29 25.44 -10.82
CA LYS A 476 6.10 25.55 -9.60
C LYS A 476 5.26 26.01 -8.40
N ARG A 477 4.43 27.02 -8.58
CA ARG A 477 3.55 27.53 -7.54
C ARG A 477 2.48 26.52 -7.08
N LEU A 478 2.00 25.65 -7.98
CA LEU A 478 1.09 24.55 -7.62
C LEU A 478 1.84 23.44 -6.86
N ILE A 479 3.07 23.13 -7.26
CA ILE A 479 3.95 22.18 -6.57
C ILE A 479 4.15 22.61 -5.11
N GLU A 480 4.53 23.86 -4.88
CA GLU A 480 4.70 24.43 -3.54
C GLU A 480 3.38 24.42 -2.75
N ARG A 481 2.28 24.86 -3.37
CA ARG A 481 0.96 24.95 -2.71
C ARG A 481 0.43 23.61 -2.24
N TYR A 482 0.69 22.52 -2.99
CA TYR A 482 0.16 21.19 -2.71
C TYR A 482 1.22 20.23 -2.17
N GLY A 483 2.41 20.70 -1.83
CA GLY A 483 3.48 19.89 -1.25
C GLY A 483 3.89 18.70 -2.13
N ILE A 484 4.04 18.93 -3.44
CA ILE A 484 4.43 17.90 -4.39
C ILE A 484 5.96 17.88 -4.46
N ASP A 485 6.57 16.75 -4.11
CA ASP A 485 8.01 16.55 -4.32
C ASP A 485 8.30 16.50 -5.82
N ALA A 486 9.02 17.48 -6.32
CA ALA A 486 9.51 17.53 -7.68
C ALA A 486 11.01 17.21 -7.68
N PRO A 487 11.53 16.40 -8.64
CA PRO A 487 12.95 16.27 -8.80
C PRO A 487 13.55 17.63 -9.18
N ASP A 488 14.72 17.96 -8.64
CA ASP A 488 15.46 19.17 -9.01
C ASP A 488 15.71 19.17 -10.53
N GLU A 489 15.10 20.11 -11.22
CA GLU A 489 15.45 20.37 -12.62
C GLU A 489 16.71 21.26 -12.62
N PRO A 490 17.76 20.92 -13.38
CA PRO A 490 18.86 21.84 -13.59
C PRO A 490 18.31 23.13 -14.18
N GLU A 491 18.77 24.27 -13.68
CA GLU A 491 18.45 25.57 -14.26
C GLU A 491 18.81 25.56 -15.75
N PRO A 492 17.96 26.08 -16.63
CA PRO A 492 18.31 26.20 -18.03
C PRO A 492 19.56 27.09 -18.12
N ASP A 493 20.60 26.59 -18.78
CA ASP A 493 21.74 27.42 -19.19
C ASP A 493 21.19 28.71 -19.84
N GLU A 494 21.45 29.85 -19.24
CA GLU A 494 21.22 31.15 -19.85
C GLU A 494 22.30 31.37 -20.94
N GLY A 495 22.08 30.73 -22.09
CA GLY A 495 23.03 30.81 -23.17
C GLY A 495 22.44 30.22 -24.46
N GLU A 496 21.50 30.91 -25.08
CA GLU A 496 21.39 31.24 -26.51
C GLU A 496 20.05 31.98 -26.79
#